data_fb6a80f29d734770f965f63373f06b30
#
_entry.id   fb6a80f29d734770f965f63373f06b30
#
_cell.length_a   1.000
_cell.length_b   1.000
_cell.length_c   1.000
_cell.angle_alpha   90.00
_cell.angle_beta   90.00
_cell.angle_gamma   90.00
#
_symmetry.space_group_name_H-M   'P 1'
#
loop_
_entity.id
_entity.type
_entity.pdbx_description
1 polymer ?
#
loop_
_entity_poly.entity_id
_entity_poly.type
_entity_poly.pdbx_seq_one_letter_code
_entity_poly.pdbx_strand_id
1 'polypeptide(L)'
;IFITSIVSNLISLVGIWSPTADLMTELAWALAVFVLITYHKIKSSGIVGYLKGFLDPIFVMAPINVMSECFTPISMACRHFGNILSGTVISALIYGALTAANNALFGALGSNMIVAVAVAVIGAALFLLGRKSGKKLPLVIGIIMAILRVLAVITNLGATFPWLTVGVPAIPSLYFDWFGGCIQAFIFCTLTTLFIKQAADG
;
A
#
# COMPACT_ATOMS: atom_id res chain seq x y z
N ILE A 1 8.58 -18.74 4.42
CA ILE A 1 7.39 -17.91 4.17
C ILE A 1 7.48 -16.57 4.91
N PHE A 2 7.66 -16.53 6.24
CA PHE A 2 7.68 -15.28 7.02
C PHE A 2 8.73 -14.28 6.51
N ILE A 3 9.99 -14.71 6.45
CA ILE A 3 11.11 -13.85 6.02
C ILE A 3 10.91 -13.42 4.56
N THR A 4 10.52 -14.34 3.68
CA THR A 4 10.30 -14.04 2.27
C THR A 4 9.14 -13.06 2.07
N SER A 5 8.06 -13.17 2.83
CA SER A 5 6.93 -12.24 2.80
C SER A 5 7.34 -10.84 3.28
N ILE A 6 8.07 -10.72 4.39
CA ILE A 6 8.57 -9.42 4.88
C ILE A 6 9.52 -8.78 3.86
N VAL A 7 10.48 -9.54 3.33
CA VAL A 7 11.43 -9.02 2.33
C VAL A 7 10.70 -8.57 1.06
N SER A 8 9.72 -9.35 0.59
CA SER A 8 8.88 -8.97 -0.55
C SER A 8 8.15 -7.65 -0.31
N ASN A 9 7.56 -7.46 0.86
CA ASN A 9 6.84 -6.23 1.20
C ASN A 9 7.80 -5.03 1.32
N LEU A 10 9.02 -5.22 1.84
CA LEU A 10 10.04 -4.17 1.90
C LEU A 10 10.57 -3.79 0.52
N ILE A 11 10.71 -4.74 -0.39
CA ILE A 11 11.13 -4.51 -1.78
C ILE A 11 10.10 -3.64 -2.52
N SER A 12 8.82 -3.79 -2.22
CA SER A 12 7.75 -2.94 -2.76
C SER A 12 7.97 -1.45 -2.47
N LEU A 13 8.49 -1.09 -1.28
CA LEU A 13 8.81 0.31 -0.93
C LEU A 13 9.89 0.93 -1.83
N VAL A 14 10.77 0.13 -2.39
CA VAL A 14 11.81 0.58 -3.33
C VAL A 14 11.29 0.72 -4.76
N GLY A 15 10.01 0.40 -4.98
CA GLY A 15 9.37 0.47 -6.29
C GLY A 15 9.63 -0.76 -7.19
N ILE A 16 10.14 -1.84 -6.61
CA ILE A 16 10.32 -3.11 -7.31
C ILE A 16 9.06 -3.95 -7.12
N TRP A 17 8.62 -4.59 -8.19
CA TRP A 17 7.43 -5.44 -8.14
C TRP A 17 7.61 -6.57 -7.13
N SER A 18 6.74 -6.60 -6.13
CA SER A 18 6.77 -7.61 -5.08
C SER A 18 6.14 -8.92 -5.57
N PRO A 19 6.79 -10.09 -5.36
CA PRO A 19 6.19 -11.39 -5.64
C PRO A 19 4.87 -11.64 -4.89
N THR A 20 4.67 -11.02 -3.72
CA THR A 20 3.44 -11.11 -2.91
C THR A 20 2.29 -10.27 -3.49
N ALA A 21 2.55 -9.42 -4.47
CA ALA A 21 1.51 -8.73 -5.23
C ALA A 21 0.81 -9.63 -6.26
N ASP A 22 1.28 -10.88 -6.44
CA ASP A 22 0.65 -11.87 -7.29
C ASP A 22 -0.16 -12.88 -6.47
N LEU A 23 -1.46 -12.97 -6.78
CA LEU A 23 -2.38 -13.92 -6.12
C LEU A 23 -1.91 -15.37 -6.27
N MET A 24 -1.29 -15.73 -7.40
CA MET A 24 -0.82 -17.09 -7.64
C MET A 24 0.31 -17.48 -6.68
N THR A 25 1.21 -16.57 -6.37
CA THR A 25 2.29 -16.78 -5.40
C THR A 25 1.72 -17.01 -4.00
N GLU A 26 0.77 -16.18 -3.58
CA GLU A 26 0.12 -16.32 -2.27
C GLU A 26 -0.68 -17.62 -2.17
N LEU A 27 -1.39 -17.98 -3.24
CA LEU A 27 -2.14 -19.21 -3.31
C LEU A 27 -1.21 -20.44 -3.24
N ALA A 28 -0.05 -20.39 -3.90
CA ALA A 28 0.93 -21.47 -3.85
C ALA A 28 1.46 -21.68 -2.42
N TRP A 29 1.74 -20.60 -1.69
CA TRP A 29 2.15 -20.69 -0.29
C TRP A 29 1.03 -21.25 0.61
N ALA A 30 -0.19 -20.79 0.42
CA ALA A 30 -1.34 -21.27 1.17
C ALA A 30 -1.63 -22.75 0.89
N LEU A 31 -1.49 -23.20 -0.37
CA LEU A 31 -1.62 -24.61 -0.73
C LEU A 31 -0.52 -25.48 -0.11
N ALA A 32 0.72 -25.00 -0.09
CA ALA A 32 1.80 -25.72 0.59
C ALA A 32 1.52 -25.91 2.08
N VAL A 33 1.01 -24.86 2.75
CA VAL A 33 0.58 -24.91 4.15
C VAL A 33 -0.58 -25.89 4.34
N PHE A 34 -1.56 -25.87 3.44
CA PHE A 34 -2.69 -26.79 3.48
C PHE A 34 -2.25 -28.25 3.37
N VAL A 35 -1.34 -28.56 2.46
CA VAL A 35 -0.77 -29.93 2.33
C VAL A 35 -0.08 -30.33 3.64
N LEU A 36 0.67 -29.43 4.28
CA LEU A 36 1.30 -29.72 5.55
C LEU A 36 0.30 -29.98 6.67
N ILE A 37 -0.74 -29.18 6.78
CA ILE A 37 -1.83 -29.35 7.77
C ILE A 37 -2.53 -30.70 7.55
N THR A 38 -2.91 -30.99 6.33
CA THR A 38 -3.58 -32.26 5.98
C THR A 38 -2.68 -33.47 6.25
N TYR A 39 -1.39 -33.37 5.94
CA TYR A 39 -0.41 -34.40 6.26
C TYR A 39 -0.34 -34.69 7.76
N HIS A 40 -0.27 -33.65 8.60
CA HIS A 40 -0.22 -33.83 10.06
C HIS A 40 -1.53 -34.38 10.60
N LYS A 41 -2.69 -33.97 10.11
CA LYS A 41 -3.99 -34.53 10.46
C LYS A 41 -4.07 -36.04 10.16
N ILE A 42 -3.66 -36.43 8.96
CA ILE A 42 -3.65 -37.85 8.55
C ILE A 42 -2.68 -38.66 9.39
N LYS A 43 -1.51 -38.07 9.73
CA LYS A 43 -0.50 -38.74 10.56
C LYS A 43 -0.96 -38.93 12.00
N SER A 44 -1.70 -37.97 12.57
CA SER A 44 -2.22 -38.02 13.94
C SER A 44 -3.41 -38.97 14.08
N SER A 45 -4.43 -38.80 13.24
CA SER A 45 -5.72 -39.51 13.38
C SER A 45 -5.88 -40.70 12.44
N GLY A 46 -4.92 -40.90 11.50
CA GLY A 46 -5.03 -41.89 10.42
C GLY A 46 -6.04 -41.45 9.35
N ILE A 47 -6.03 -42.11 8.18
CA ILE A 47 -6.89 -41.75 7.05
C ILE A 47 -8.37 -41.90 7.41
N VAL A 48 -8.73 -42.96 8.11
CA VAL A 48 -10.11 -43.26 8.52
C VAL A 48 -10.58 -42.25 9.58
N GLY A 49 -9.70 -41.88 10.54
CA GLY A 49 -9.98 -40.89 11.57
C GLY A 49 -10.18 -39.50 10.95
N TYR A 50 -9.35 -39.13 9.99
CA TYR A 50 -9.47 -37.87 9.24
C TYR A 50 -10.81 -37.76 8.51
N LEU A 51 -11.22 -38.82 7.78
CA LEU A 51 -12.51 -38.84 7.08
C LEU A 51 -13.70 -38.83 8.04
N LYS A 52 -13.57 -39.52 9.18
CA LYS A 52 -14.60 -39.52 10.22
C LYS A 52 -14.76 -38.16 10.88
N GLY A 53 -13.65 -37.39 11.03
CA GLY A 53 -13.68 -36.04 11.56
C GLY A 53 -14.55 -35.06 10.76
N PHE A 54 -14.73 -35.27 9.45
CA PHE A 54 -15.68 -34.49 8.67
C PHE A 54 -17.15 -34.77 9.01
N LEU A 55 -17.46 -35.97 9.54
CA LEU A 55 -18.79 -36.40 9.87
C LEU A 55 -19.22 -36.03 11.29
N ASP A 56 -18.25 -35.62 12.15
CA ASP A 56 -18.53 -35.20 13.51
C ASP A 56 -19.02 -33.74 13.57
N PRO A 57 -19.99 -33.41 14.45
CA PRO A 57 -20.79 -34.30 15.31
C PRO A 57 -21.99 -34.90 14.58
N ILE A 58 -22.37 -34.41 13.41
CA ILE A 58 -23.55 -34.85 12.66
C ILE A 58 -23.21 -34.95 11.17
N PHE A 59 -23.63 -36.03 10.52
CA PHE A 59 -23.42 -36.27 9.09
C PHE A 59 -23.82 -35.09 8.18
N VAL A 60 -24.85 -34.34 8.56
CA VAL A 60 -25.31 -33.14 7.81
C VAL A 60 -24.27 -32.03 7.80
N MET A 61 -23.32 -32.00 8.74
CA MET A 61 -22.24 -31.01 8.80
C MET A 61 -21.04 -31.36 7.91
N ALA A 62 -21.00 -32.58 7.37
CA ALA A 62 -19.90 -33.02 6.51
C ALA A 62 -19.60 -32.06 5.35
N PRO A 63 -20.56 -31.58 4.54
CA PRO A 63 -20.27 -30.65 3.45
C PRO A 63 -19.73 -29.33 3.95
N ILE A 64 -20.19 -28.83 5.10
CA ILE A 64 -19.73 -27.57 5.69
C ILE A 64 -18.28 -27.72 6.19
N ASN A 65 -17.96 -28.83 6.84
CA ASN A 65 -16.62 -29.11 7.33
C ASN A 65 -15.61 -29.25 6.18
N VAL A 66 -15.97 -29.95 5.11
CA VAL A 66 -15.13 -30.06 3.90
C VAL A 66 -14.93 -28.71 3.25
N MET A 67 -16.00 -27.92 3.09
CA MET A 67 -15.89 -26.56 2.55
C MET A 67 -14.98 -25.68 3.42
N SER A 68 -15.17 -25.70 4.73
CA SER A 68 -14.36 -24.93 5.67
C SER A 68 -12.87 -25.26 5.53
N GLU A 69 -12.53 -26.54 5.42
CA GLU A 69 -11.14 -26.96 5.25
C GLU A 69 -10.53 -26.52 3.91
N CYS A 70 -11.30 -26.59 2.82
CA CYS A 70 -10.88 -26.12 1.51
C CYS A 70 -10.76 -24.59 1.43
N PHE A 71 -11.66 -23.86 2.10
CA PHE A 71 -11.65 -22.39 2.08
C PHE A 71 -10.62 -21.76 3.01
N THR A 72 -10.12 -22.48 4.01
CA THR A 72 -9.11 -21.97 4.93
C THR A 72 -7.85 -21.46 4.22
N PRO A 73 -7.17 -22.23 3.34
CA PRO A 73 -5.98 -21.73 2.63
C PRO A 73 -6.31 -20.58 1.68
N ILE A 74 -7.47 -20.65 1.02
CA ILE A 74 -7.92 -19.58 0.11
C ILE A 74 -8.13 -18.29 0.88
N SER A 75 -8.77 -18.34 2.05
CA SER A 75 -8.99 -17.18 2.91
C SER A 75 -7.68 -16.56 3.38
N MET A 76 -6.69 -17.40 3.70
CA MET A 76 -5.35 -16.91 4.11
C MET A 76 -4.64 -16.20 2.96
N ALA A 77 -4.65 -16.78 1.75
CA ALA A 77 -4.07 -16.17 0.56
C ALA A 77 -4.78 -14.87 0.18
N CYS A 78 -6.11 -14.87 0.15
CA CYS A 78 -6.89 -13.68 -0.18
C CYS A 78 -6.70 -12.55 0.84
N ARG A 79 -6.51 -12.85 2.11
CA ARG A 79 -6.25 -11.84 3.15
C ARG A 79 -4.92 -11.13 2.92
N HIS A 80 -3.87 -11.88 2.64
CA HIS A 80 -2.54 -11.31 2.40
C HIS A 80 -2.51 -10.51 1.09
N PHE A 81 -2.96 -11.12 0.01
CA PHE A 81 -3.08 -10.47 -1.30
C PHE A 81 -3.99 -9.23 -1.26
N GLY A 82 -5.14 -9.32 -0.58
CA GLY A 82 -6.09 -8.21 -0.47
C GLY A 82 -5.51 -6.99 0.24
N ASN A 83 -4.64 -7.18 1.23
CA ASN A 83 -3.96 -6.06 1.89
C ASN A 83 -3.02 -5.33 0.92
N ILE A 84 -2.23 -6.06 0.14
CA ILE A 84 -1.30 -5.48 -0.84
C ILE A 84 -2.08 -4.81 -1.99
N LEU A 85 -3.11 -5.49 -2.51
CA LEU A 85 -3.96 -4.94 -3.56
C LEU A 85 -4.66 -3.65 -3.12
N SER A 86 -5.20 -3.60 -1.90
CA SER A 86 -5.81 -2.39 -1.36
C SER A 86 -4.81 -1.25 -1.29
N GLY A 87 -3.60 -1.53 -0.81
CA GLY A 87 -2.51 -0.54 -0.74
C GLY A 87 -2.17 0.03 -2.10
N THR A 88 -1.99 -0.81 -3.11
CA THR A 88 -1.67 -0.38 -4.47
C THR A 88 -2.79 0.43 -5.12
N VAL A 89 -4.05 -0.01 -4.98
CA VAL A 89 -5.22 0.71 -5.53
C VAL A 89 -5.40 2.07 -4.85
N ILE A 90 -5.33 2.13 -3.52
CA ILE A 90 -5.47 3.39 -2.78
C ILE A 90 -4.34 4.36 -3.15
N SER A 91 -3.10 3.86 -3.22
CA SER A 91 -1.96 4.68 -3.64
C SER A 91 -2.14 5.21 -5.07
N ALA A 92 -2.57 4.37 -6.01
CA ALA A 92 -2.84 4.79 -7.39
C ALA A 92 -3.93 5.86 -7.49
N LEU A 93 -5.01 5.72 -6.71
CA LEU A 93 -6.09 6.72 -6.66
C LEU A 93 -5.60 8.05 -6.06
N ILE A 94 -4.80 8.01 -5.00
CA ILE A 94 -4.20 9.21 -4.40
C ILE A 94 -3.26 9.89 -5.39
N TYR A 95 -2.38 9.13 -6.08
CA TYR A 95 -1.52 9.68 -7.13
C TYR A 95 -2.32 10.31 -8.26
N GLY A 96 -3.39 9.66 -8.73
CA GLY A 96 -4.28 10.18 -9.76
C GLY A 96 -4.97 11.48 -9.34
N ALA A 97 -5.54 11.51 -8.14
CA ALA A 97 -6.22 12.69 -7.59
C ALA A 97 -5.24 13.86 -7.38
N LEU A 98 -4.06 13.59 -6.80
CA LEU A 98 -3.05 14.62 -6.57
C LEU A 98 -2.44 15.13 -7.88
N THR A 99 -2.28 14.28 -8.88
CA THR A 99 -1.84 14.71 -10.23
C THR A 99 -2.87 15.60 -10.88
N ALA A 100 -4.16 15.24 -10.80
CA ALA A 100 -5.23 16.09 -11.32
C ALA A 100 -5.29 17.44 -10.59
N ALA A 101 -5.17 17.44 -9.27
CA ALA A 101 -5.11 18.67 -8.46
C ALA A 101 -3.85 19.50 -8.77
N ASN A 102 -2.69 18.87 -8.94
CA ASN A 102 -1.46 19.53 -9.35
C ASN A 102 -1.62 20.23 -10.70
N ASN A 103 -2.19 19.52 -11.68
CA ASN A 103 -2.43 20.08 -13.01
C ASN A 103 -3.47 21.21 -13.00
N ALA A 104 -4.51 21.09 -12.17
CA ALA A 104 -5.52 22.13 -12.03
C ALA A 104 -4.94 23.41 -11.37
N LEU A 105 -4.15 23.25 -10.32
CA LEU A 105 -3.57 24.38 -9.57
C LEU A 105 -2.36 24.98 -10.30
N PHE A 106 -1.39 24.16 -10.66
CA PHE A 106 -0.11 24.64 -11.21
C PHE A 106 -0.11 24.73 -12.72
N GLY A 107 -0.91 23.92 -13.42
CA GLY A 107 -1.13 24.05 -14.86
C GLY A 107 -1.85 25.37 -15.22
N ALA A 108 -2.88 25.73 -14.46
CA ALA A 108 -3.55 27.02 -14.62
C ALA A 108 -2.64 28.21 -14.25
N LEU A 109 -1.82 28.06 -13.19
CA LEU A 109 -0.83 29.06 -12.77
C LEU A 109 0.36 29.19 -13.75
N GLY A 110 0.74 28.12 -14.44
CA GLY A 110 1.86 28.08 -15.36
C GLY A 110 1.53 28.51 -16.78
N SER A 111 0.33 28.17 -17.28
CA SER A 111 -0.09 28.42 -18.66
C SER A 111 -0.75 29.78 -18.89
N ASN A 112 -1.39 30.37 -17.87
CA ASN A 112 -2.04 31.66 -17.98
C ASN A 112 -1.06 32.80 -17.74
N MET A 113 -0.71 33.53 -18.80
CA MET A 113 0.14 34.71 -18.75
C MET A 113 -0.37 35.78 -17.77
N ILE A 114 -1.70 35.91 -17.64
CA ILE A 114 -2.34 36.83 -16.69
C ILE A 114 -2.04 36.46 -15.23
N VAL A 115 -2.18 35.17 -14.90
CA VAL A 115 -1.88 34.66 -13.55
C VAL A 115 -0.37 34.76 -13.28
N ALA A 116 0.45 34.53 -14.29
CA ALA A 116 1.89 34.69 -14.19
C ALA A 116 2.29 36.12 -13.81
N VAL A 117 1.71 37.08 -14.49
CA VAL A 117 1.93 38.51 -14.25
C VAL A 117 1.37 38.91 -12.88
N ALA A 118 0.19 38.45 -12.52
CA ALA A 118 -0.42 38.74 -11.19
C ALA A 118 0.46 38.23 -10.02
N VAL A 119 0.97 36.99 -10.12
CA VAL A 119 1.87 36.43 -9.09
C VAL A 119 3.20 37.20 -9.03
N ALA A 120 3.74 37.61 -10.17
CA ALA A 120 4.96 38.40 -10.21
C ALA A 120 4.76 39.80 -9.60
N VAL A 121 3.61 40.43 -9.89
CA VAL A 121 3.25 41.75 -9.31
C VAL A 121 3.05 41.66 -7.80
N ILE A 122 2.33 40.63 -7.31
CA ILE A 122 2.13 40.39 -5.87
C ILE A 122 3.46 40.13 -5.17
N GLY A 123 4.33 39.30 -5.77
CA GLY A 123 5.66 39.03 -5.23
C GLY A 123 6.53 40.29 -5.15
N ALA A 124 6.52 41.12 -6.20
CA ALA A 124 7.22 42.39 -6.23
C ALA A 124 6.67 43.41 -5.22
N ALA A 125 5.33 43.47 -5.07
CA ALA A 125 4.66 44.33 -4.08
C ALA A 125 5.04 43.93 -2.65
N LEU A 126 5.01 42.63 -2.33
CA LEU A 126 5.41 42.10 -1.02
C LEU A 126 6.92 42.38 -0.73
N PHE A 127 7.77 42.24 -1.73
CA PHE A 127 9.18 42.58 -1.59
C PHE A 127 9.40 44.06 -1.29
N LEU A 128 8.75 44.96 -2.03
CA LEU A 128 8.84 46.40 -1.83
C LEU A 128 8.27 46.84 -0.49
N LEU A 129 7.12 46.28 -0.08
CA LEU A 129 6.50 46.52 1.23
C LEU A 129 7.37 46.00 2.37
N GLY A 130 7.99 44.83 2.23
CA GLY A 130 8.92 44.30 3.20
C GLY A 130 10.17 45.18 3.36
N ARG A 131 10.72 45.67 2.24
CA ARG A 131 11.86 46.60 2.24
C ARG A 131 11.52 47.93 2.90
N LYS A 132 10.35 48.50 2.61
CA LYS A 132 9.88 49.78 3.16
C LYS A 132 9.49 49.70 4.65
N SER A 133 8.89 48.55 5.05
CA SER A 133 8.41 48.33 6.43
C SER A 133 9.50 47.79 7.38
N GLY A 134 10.68 47.45 6.90
CA GLY A 134 11.73 46.81 7.70
C GLY A 134 11.38 45.41 8.26
N LYS A 135 10.21 44.85 7.87
CA LYS A 135 9.76 43.52 8.31
C LYS A 135 10.41 42.45 7.46
N LYS A 136 11.10 41.49 8.11
CA LYS A 136 11.80 40.41 7.43
C LYS A 136 10.87 39.42 6.72
N LEU A 137 9.67 39.17 7.29
CA LEU A 137 8.74 38.17 6.81
C LEU A 137 8.22 38.46 5.38
N PRO A 138 7.60 39.62 5.06
CA PRO A 138 7.11 39.90 3.71
C PRO A 138 8.26 40.01 2.68
N LEU A 139 9.44 40.44 3.10
CA LEU A 139 10.62 40.50 2.24
C LEU A 139 11.08 39.08 1.83
N VAL A 140 11.15 38.14 2.80
CA VAL A 140 11.51 36.74 2.55
C VAL A 140 10.48 36.06 1.66
N ILE A 141 9.18 36.26 1.93
CA ILE A 141 8.10 35.70 1.10
C ILE A 141 8.18 36.22 -0.33
N GLY A 142 8.40 37.55 -0.51
CA GLY A 142 8.57 38.15 -1.83
C GLY A 142 9.74 37.57 -2.62
N ILE A 143 10.90 37.38 -1.97
CA ILE A 143 12.07 36.75 -2.58
C ILE A 143 11.76 35.27 -2.97
N ILE A 144 11.19 34.52 -2.08
CA ILE A 144 10.83 33.10 -2.37
C ILE A 144 9.88 33.02 -3.55
N MET A 145 8.84 33.85 -3.60
CA MET A 145 7.90 33.88 -4.73
C MET A 145 8.58 34.29 -6.04
N ALA A 146 9.49 35.25 -6.01
CA ALA A 146 10.26 35.64 -7.19
C ALA A 146 11.19 34.52 -7.68
N ILE A 147 11.90 33.84 -6.79
CA ILE A 147 12.79 32.72 -7.12
C ILE A 147 11.96 31.55 -7.70
N LEU A 148 10.88 31.16 -7.06
CA LEU A 148 10.00 30.08 -7.53
C LEU A 148 9.41 30.41 -8.91
N ARG A 149 9.09 31.68 -9.14
CA ARG A 149 8.56 32.12 -10.44
C ARG A 149 9.63 32.08 -11.54
N VAL A 150 10.83 32.58 -11.28
CA VAL A 150 11.94 32.49 -12.22
C VAL A 150 12.28 31.04 -12.53
N LEU A 151 12.32 30.20 -11.52
CA LEU A 151 12.57 28.77 -11.68
C LEU A 151 11.47 28.09 -12.49
N ALA A 152 10.19 28.40 -12.25
CA ALA A 152 9.06 27.88 -13.00
C ALA A 152 9.08 28.27 -14.47
N VAL A 153 9.52 29.50 -14.79
CA VAL A 153 9.66 29.98 -16.18
C VAL A 153 10.84 29.32 -16.89
N ILE A 154 12.01 29.22 -16.24
CA ILE A 154 13.22 28.67 -16.88
C ILE A 154 13.10 27.17 -17.12
N THR A 155 12.47 26.44 -16.19
CA THR A 155 12.45 24.97 -16.23
C THR A 155 11.13 24.40 -16.74
N ASN A 156 10.13 25.23 -17.05
CA ASN A 156 8.73 24.79 -17.26
C ASN A 156 8.22 23.87 -16.10
N LEU A 157 8.92 23.93 -14.98
CA LEU A 157 8.69 23.05 -13.82
C LEU A 157 7.30 23.23 -13.21
N GLY A 158 6.69 24.40 -13.40
CA GLY A 158 5.36 24.70 -12.88
C GLY A 158 4.25 23.80 -13.45
N ALA A 159 4.41 23.38 -14.71
CA ALA A 159 3.45 22.52 -15.38
C ALA A 159 3.82 21.02 -15.33
N THR A 160 5.13 20.72 -15.21
CA THR A 160 5.65 19.35 -15.34
C THR A 160 6.06 18.71 -14.01
N PHE A 161 6.38 19.51 -12.99
CA PHE A 161 6.82 18.94 -11.72
C PHE A 161 5.63 18.60 -10.81
N PRO A 162 5.51 17.38 -10.35
CA PRO A 162 4.37 16.90 -9.56
C PRO A 162 4.50 17.28 -8.07
N TRP A 163 4.41 18.59 -7.75
CA TRP A 163 4.61 19.12 -6.40
C TRP A 163 3.77 18.45 -5.33
N LEU A 164 2.49 18.18 -5.63
CA LEU A 164 1.57 17.57 -4.67
C LEU A 164 1.77 16.05 -4.55
N THR A 165 2.34 15.42 -5.57
CA THR A 165 2.56 13.97 -5.57
C THR A 165 3.89 13.57 -4.93
N VAL A 166 4.78 14.54 -4.67
CA VAL A 166 6.04 14.26 -3.98
C VAL A 166 5.78 14.22 -2.46
N GLY A 167 5.96 13.05 -1.88
CA GLY A 167 5.92 12.83 -0.43
C GLY A 167 4.55 12.50 0.16
N VAL A 168 3.45 13.07 -0.31
CA VAL A 168 2.10 12.80 0.25
C VAL A 168 1.69 11.33 0.08
N PRO A 169 1.87 10.69 -1.09
CA PRO A 169 1.53 9.28 -1.26
C PRO A 169 2.47 8.31 -0.53
N ALA A 170 3.64 8.77 -0.07
CA ALA A 170 4.55 7.93 0.70
C ALA A 170 3.96 7.51 2.06
N ILE A 171 3.06 8.30 2.64
CA ILE A 171 2.42 8.00 3.93
C ILE A 171 1.52 6.76 3.82
N PRO A 172 0.54 6.69 2.90
CA PRO A 172 -0.25 5.48 2.74
C PRO A 172 0.58 4.28 2.27
N SER A 173 1.56 4.46 1.40
CA SER A 173 2.46 3.36 1.01
C SER A 173 3.22 2.80 2.21
N LEU A 174 3.76 3.65 3.08
CA LEU A 174 4.43 3.21 4.30
C LEU A 174 3.48 2.41 5.21
N TYR A 175 2.23 2.85 5.33
CA TYR A 175 1.24 2.16 6.16
C TYR A 175 0.84 0.80 5.57
N PHE A 176 0.48 0.74 4.29
CA PHE A 176 -0.04 -0.49 3.67
C PHE A 176 1.08 -1.48 3.36
N ASP A 177 2.19 -1.02 2.79
CA ASP A 177 3.27 -1.91 2.33
C ASP A 177 4.13 -2.38 3.50
N TRP A 178 4.51 -1.49 4.40
CA TRP A 178 5.39 -1.87 5.50
C TRP A 178 4.60 -2.39 6.70
N PHE A 179 3.78 -1.57 7.32
CA PHE A 179 3.07 -1.93 8.54
C PHE A 179 2.02 -3.02 8.29
N GLY A 180 1.16 -2.82 7.30
CA GLY A 180 0.14 -3.80 6.92
C GLY A 180 0.75 -5.12 6.44
N GLY A 181 1.79 -5.06 5.60
CA GLY A 181 2.50 -6.22 5.11
C GLY A 181 3.20 -7.03 6.20
N CYS A 182 3.87 -6.36 7.15
CA CYS A 182 4.50 -7.04 8.30
C CYS A 182 3.49 -7.73 9.21
N ILE A 183 2.37 -7.07 9.51
CA ILE A 183 1.29 -7.65 10.31
C ILE A 183 0.69 -8.86 9.60
N GLN A 184 0.43 -8.78 8.31
CA GLN A 184 -0.15 -9.89 7.54
C GLN A 184 0.80 -11.09 7.48
N ALA A 185 2.10 -10.87 7.28
CA ALA A 185 3.10 -11.94 7.35
C ALA A 185 3.11 -12.62 8.73
N PHE A 186 3.03 -11.84 9.80
CA PHE A 186 2.95 -12.35 11.17
C PHE A 186 1.67 -13.17 11.40
N ILE A 187 0.51 -12.65 10.98
CA ILE A 187 -0.79 -13.35 11.10
C ILE A 187 -0.77 -14.65 10.30
N PHE A 188 -0.26 -14.63 9.08
CA PHE A 188 -0.17 -15.82 8.24
C PHE A 188 0.64 -16.92 8.93
N CYS A 189 1.82 -16.59 9.47
CA CYS A 189 2.67 -17.56 10.14
C CYS A 189 2.07 -18.05 11.47
N THR A 190 1.45 -17.17 12.25
CA THR A 190 0.79 -17.53 13.51
C THR A 190 -0.38 -18.48 13.26
N LEU A 191 -1.24 -18.18 12.27
CA LEU A 191 -2.35 -19.07 11.89
C LEU A 191 -1.85 -20.40 11.36
N THR A 192 -0.81 -20.41 10.52
CA THR A 192 -0.19 -21.64 10.02
C THR A 192 0.31 -22.51 11.17
N THR A 193 1.03 -21.93 12.13
CA THR A 193 1.54 -22.66 13.29
C THR A 193 0.42 -23.19 14.17
N LEU A 194 -0.63 -22.39 14.39
CA LEU A 194 -1.81 -22.78 15.16
C LEU A 194 -2.54 -23.96 14.49
N PHE A 195 -2.78 -23.90 13.20
CA PHE A 195 -3.46 -24.98 12.47
C PHE A 195 -2.63 -26.27 12.41
N ILE A 196 -1.31 -26.17 12.22
CA ILE A 196 -0.42 -27.34 12.29
C ILE A 196 -0.45 -27.96 13.68
N LYS A 197 -0.41 -27.14 14.74
CA LYS A 197 -0.50 -27.61 16.14
C LYS A 197 -1.82 -28.34 16.39
N GLN A 198 -2.94 -27.73 16.03
CA GLN A 198 -4.26 -28.36 16.14
C GLN A 198 -4.34 -29.67 15.35
N ALA A 199 -3.71 -29.74 14.18
CA ALA A 199 -3.67 -30.95 13.37
C ALA A 199 -2.77 -32.03 13.96
N ALA A 200 -1.76 -31.67 14.77
CA ALA A 200 -0.86 -32.62 15.41
C ALA A 200 -1.37 -33.12 16.75
N ASP A 201 -2.11 -32.29 17.48
CA ASP A 201 -2.65 -32.63 18.82
C ASP A 201 -3.96 -33.47 18.71
N GLY A 202 -4.52 -33.60 17.51
CA GLY A 202 -5.62 -34.50 17.20
C GLY A 202 -6.97 -33.96 17.25
#